data_36a36432f5edb7c7654008381a4e428d
#
_entry.id   36a36432f5edb7c7654008381a4e428d
#
_cell.length_a   1.000
_cell.length_b   1.000
_cell.length_c   1.000
_cell.angle_alpha   90.00
_cell.angle_beta   90.00
_cell.angle_gamma   90.00
#
_symmetry.space_group_name_H-M   'P 1'
#
loop_
_entity.id
_entity.type
_entity.pdbx_description
1 polymer ?
#
loop_
_entity_poly.entity_id
_entity_poly.type
_entity_poly.pdbx_seq_one_letter_code
_entity_poly.pdbx_strand_id
1 'polypeptide(L)'
;MDIARPEFKLQQRRRQIVLFGVGAVVVAAVSIGVMRLKPAAPSVERGTVWTDVVKRGSMLRQVRGPGSLMPVQEAVRQIPAETEATVVRIRVLPGTQVQADTILLEMSNSQVGQAAIDAQLQLKAAEAEYQSLRVRLDSDLMTQKAGAATVNADYSQAQRQADTDKALYELGVISGLAYKSSKGKADELTTRNDLEGQRLAINKKAVETQLAQEQAKVDQARTLAALKQKQLDALRVRAGITGVLVDLPMQVGQHVQPGTMLAKVVQPEHLMAALKIAETQARDVQFGEPASIDTHNGIISGTVMRVDPAVQNGTVTVDVKLTGDLPRGARPDLSVDGTIDLERLDNVLYVGRPAFGQENSTISLFRLETDGKEAARVPIKVGRESVNSIQIFEGLHEGDTVILSDMSRWDKTDRIRLD
;
A
#
# COMPACT_ATOMS: atom_id res chain seq x y z
N MET A 1 41.11 44.79 -112.92
CA MET A 1 39.72 44.45 -113.02
C MET A 1 39.50 43.19 -112.20
N ASP A 2 39.05 43.32 -111.09
CA ASP A 2 38.90 42.18 -110.09
C ASP A 2 37.41 41.87 -109.96
N ILE A 3 37.02 40.69 -110.44
CA ILE A 3 35.61 40.25 -110.40
C ILE A 3 35.44 39.40 -109.14
N ALA A 4 34.76 39.96 -108.19
CA ALA A 4 34.44 39.27 -106.96
C ALA A 4 33.33 38.19 -107.21
N ARG A 5 33.60 36.92 -106.83
CA ARG A 5 32.63 35.82 -106.86
C ARG A 5 31.83 35.74 -105.59
N PRO A 6 30.49 35.95 -105.62
CA PRO A 6 29.66 36.01 -104.37
C PRO A 6 29.23 34.62 -103.83
N GLU A 7 29.60 33.52 -104.41
CA GLU A 7 28.99 32.21 -104.06
C GLU A 7 29.65 31.50 -102.81
N PHE A 8 30.85 31.84 -102.44
CA PHE A 8 31.54 31.15 -101.31
C PHE A 8 31.08 31.51 -99.93
N LYS A 9 30.45 32.67 -99.71
CA LYS A 9 30.00 33.11 -98.40
C LYS A 9 28.66 32.46 -97.95
N LEU A 10 27.83 31.99 -98.88
CA LEU A 10 26.54 31.37 -98.53
C LEU A 10 26.66 29.91 -98.10
N GLN A 11 27.63 29.15 -98.63
CA GLN A 11 27.90 27.77 -98.23
C GLN A 11 28.57 27.67 -96.85
N GLN A 12 29.45 28.60 -96.50
CA GLN A 12 30.04 28.63 -95.18
C GLN A 12 29.01 28.98 -94.07
N ARG A 13 28.08 29.89 -94.34
CA ARG A 13 26.98 30.21 -93.34
C ARG A 13 26.03 29.03 -93.20
N ARG A 14 25.71 28.30 -94.25
CA ARG A 14 24.83 27.11 -94.14
C ARG A 14 25.50 26.01 -93.30
N ARG A 15 26.81 25.76 -93.50
CA ARG A 15 27.58 24.78 -92.74
C ARG A 15 27.72 25.19 -91.29
N GLN A 16 27.86 26.48 -90.96
CA GLN A 16 27.90 26.95 -89.57
C GLN A 16 26.52 26.81 -88.87
N ILE A 17 25.43 27.14 -89.56
CA ILE A 17 24.08 26.98 -89.07
C ILE A 17 23.76 25.52 -88.83
N VAL A 18 24.13 24.60 -89.64
CA VAL A 18 23.91 23.17 -89.49
C VAL A 18 24.79 22.64 -88.32
N LEU A 19 26.06 23.08 -88.21
CA LEU A 19 26.91 22.73 -87.08
C LEU A 19 26.38 23.26 -85.74
N PHE A 20 25.85 24.50 -85.70
CA PHE A 20 25.21 25.06 -84.50
C PHE A 20 23.90 24.34 -84.18
N GLY A 21 23.12 23.97 -85.23
CA GLY A 21 21.87 23.20 -85.00
C GLY A 21 22.13 21.81 -84.47
N VAL A 22 23.10 21.08 -85.00
CA VAL A 22 23.51 19.75 -84.45
C VAL A 22 24.11 19.88 -83.06
N GLY A 23 24.94 20.91 -82.83
CA GLY A 23 25.42 21.19 -81.44
C GLY A 23 24.33 21.45 -80.43
N ALA A 24 23.32 22.25 -80.81
CA ALA A 24 22.16 22.51 -79.93
C ALA A 24 21.33 21.25 -79.63
N VAL A 25 21.14 20.37 -80.66
CA VAL A 25 20.42 19.09 -80.44
C VAL A 25 21.21 18.15 -79.54
N VAL A 26 22.55 18.07 -79.74
CA VAL A 26 23.38 17.26 -78.81
C VAL A 26 23.39 17.79 -77.43
N VAL A 27 23.48 19.11 -77.22
CA VAL A 27 23.36 19.72 -75.86
C VAL A 27 22.02 19.48 -75.27
N ALA A 28 20.92 19.62 -76.04
CA ALA A 28 19.55 19.29 -75.55
C ALA A 28 19.40 17.81 -75.20
N ALA A 29 19.92 16.90 -76.00
CA ALA A 29 19.93 15.45 -75.76
C ALA A 29 20.73 15.08 -74.51
N VAL A 30 21.92 15.68 -74.33
CA VAL A 30 22.72 15.52 -73.08
C VAL A 30 22.07 16.13 -71.90
N SER A 31 21.43 17.32 -71.98
CA SER A 31 20.71 17.98 -70.92
C SER A 31 19.49 17.15 -70.46
N ILE A 32 18.73 16.59 -71.42
CA ILE A 32 17.63 15.68 -71.17
C ILE A 32 18.16 14.35 -70.55
N GLY A 33 19.28 13.86 -71.00
CA GLY A 33 19.97 12.69 -70.44
C GLY A 33 20.40 12.94 -69.01
N VAL A 34 21.01 14.07 -68.69
CA VAL A 34 21.42 14.48 -67.35
C VAL A 34 20.21 14.74 -66.42
N MET A 35 19.12 15.36 -66.90
CA MET A 35 17.89 15.54 -66.13
C MET A 35 17.14 14.21 -65.79
N ARG A 36 17.41 13.15 -66.60
CA ARG A 36 16.84 11.81 -66.29
C ARG A 36 17.73 10.97 -65.39
N LEU A 37 18.99 11.39 -65.15
CA LEU A 37 19.84 10.74 -64.15
C LEU A 37 19.22 11.03 -62.74
N LYS A 38 18.77 9.97 -62.07
CA LYS A 38 18.36 10.08 -60.65
C LYS A 38 19.58 10.55 -59.83
N PRO A 39 19.42 11.52 -58.92
CA PRO A 39 20.52 11.92 -58.04
C PRO A 39 21.11 10.69 -57.35
N ALA A 40 22.43 10.61 -57.26
CA ALA A 40 23.11 9.53 -56.59
C ALA A 40 22.61 9.46 -55.13
N ALA A 41 22.17 8.30 -54.71
CA ALA A 41 21.72 8.10 -53.32
C ALA A 41 22.91 8.42 -52.38
N PRO A 42 22.69 9.23 -51.34
CA PRO A 42 23.74 9.53 -50.38
C PRO A 42 24.19 8.23 -49.69
N SER A 43 25.50 8.11 -49.46
CA SER A 43 26.07 6.95 -48.78
C SER A 43 26.01 7.13 -47.25
N VAL A 44 25.73 6.03 -46.59
CA VAL A 44 25.70 5.91 -45.13
C VAL A 44 26.55 4.72 -44.72
N GLU A 45 27.43 4.92 -43.78
CA GLU A 45 28.30 3.88 -43.26
C GLU A 45 27.49 2.80 -42.56
N ARG A 46 27.57 1.54 -42.99
CA ARG A 46 26.80 0.41 -42.49
C ARG A 46 27.03 0.15 -41.00
N GLY A 47 28.21 0.46 -40.47
CA GLY A 47 28.55 0.31 -39.07
C GLY A 47 27.80 1.27 -38.11
N THR A 48 27.22 2.35 -38.64
CA THR A 48 26.51 3.37 -37.86
C THR A 48 25.02 3.16 -37.81
N VAL A 49 24.49 2.19 -38.57
CA VAL A 49 23.03 1.93 -38.61
C VAL A 49 22.69 0.63 -37.90
N TRP A 50 21.65 0.70 -37.13
CA TRP A 50 21.06 -0.47 -36.49
C TRP A 50 19.88 -0.96 -37.32
N THR A 51 19.89 -2.23 -37.68
CA THR A 51 18.86 -2.87 -38.51
C THR A 51 18.20 -4.01 -37.75
N ASP A 52 16.93 -4.25 -38.02
CA ASP A 52 16.22 -5.44 -37.55
C ASP A 52 15.27 -5.98 -38.61
N VAL A 53 14.88 -7.23 -38.46
CA VAL A 53 14.01 -7.93 -39.41
C VAL A 53 12.59 -7.93 -38.86
N VAL A 54 11.63 -7.61 -39.73
CA VAL A 54 10.20 -7.69 -39.40
C VAL A 54 9.79 -9.15 -39.20
N LYS A 55 9.24 -9.45 -38.05
CA LYS A 55 8.82 -10.79 -37.61
C LYS A 55 7.32 -10.85 -37.43
N ARG A 56 6.75 -12.04 -37.65
CA ARG A 56 5.38 -12.34 -37.28
C ARG A 56 5.37 -13.29 -36.08
N GLY A 57 4.68 -12.92 -35.03
CA GLY A 57 4.63 -13.74 -33.83
C GLY A 57 3.89 -13.06 -32.69
N SER A 58 4.10 -13.57 -31.48
CA SER A 58 3.57 -12.92 -30.30
C SER A 58 4.52 -11.84 -29.81
N MET A 59 4.00 -10.64 -29.61
CA MET A 59 4.69 -9.47 -29.08
C MET A 59 4.18 -9.20 -27.65
N LEU A 60 5.10 -9.20 -26.68
CA LEU A 60 4.78 -8.80 -25.32
C LEU A 60 4.87 -7.28 -25.22
N ARG A 61 3.75 -6.66 -24.88
CA ARG A 61 3.71 -5.23 -24.62
C ARG A 61 4.13 -4.94 -23.19
N GLN A 62 5.18 -4.17 -23.04
CA GLN A 62 5.78 -3.84 -21.74
C GLN A 62 5.94 -2.34 -21.59
N VAL A 63 5.84 -1.87 -20.37
CA VAL A 63 6.21 -0.51 -19.98
C VAL A 63 7.34 -0.55 -18.96
N ARG A 64 8.24 0.42 -19.03
CA ARG A 64 9.40 0.49 -18.13
C ARG A 64 9.45 1.86 -17.45
N GLY A 65 9.80 1.86 -16.18
CA GLY A 65 10.05 3.09 -15.44
C GLY A 65 11.07 2.91 -14.33
N PRO A 66 11.82 3.96 -14.02
CA PRO A 66 12.67 4.00 -12.84
C PRO A 66 11.81 4.07 -11.60
N GLY A 67 12.33 3.58 -10.49
CA GLY A 67 11.66 3.62 -9.21
C GLY A 67 12.61 3.46 -8.03
N SER A 68 12.04 3.24 -6.86
CA SER A 68 12.79 2.89 -5.67
C SER A 68 12.06 1.83 -4.85
N LEU A 69 12.82 1.05 -4.09
CA LEU A 69 12.26 0.16 -3.10
C LEU A 69 11.76 0.98 -1.90
N MET A 70 10.53 0.74 -1.49
CA MET A 70 9.94 1.37 -0.32
C MET A 70 9.38 0.31 0.62
N PRO A 71 9.43 0.53 1.94
CA PRO A 71 8.73 -0.37 2.87
C PRO A 71 7.23 -0.30 2.63
N VAL A 72 6.53 -1.44 2.70
CA VAL A 72 5.06 -1.43 2.73
C VAL A 72 4.57 -0.69 3.97
N GLN A 73 3.37 -0.08 3.92
CA GLN A 73 2.88 0.77 5.01
C GLN A 73 2.82 0.04 6.35
N GLU A 74 2.42 -1.23 6.34
CA GLU A 74 2.34 -2.10 7.52
C GLU A 74 3.72 -2.39 8.13
N ALA A 75 4.78 -2.31 7.33
CA ALA A 75 6.17 -2.53 7.76
C ALA A 75 6.83 -1.28 8.35
N VAL A 76 6.11 -0.16 8.42
CA VAL A 76 6.62 1.09 8.98
C VAL A 76 5.88 1.42 10.28
N ARG A 77 6.63 1.50 11.39
CA ARG A 77 6.10 1.97 12.66
C ARG A 77 6.64 3.36 12.98
N GLN A 78 5.77 4.33 12.94
CA GLN A 78 6.03 5.67 13.45
C GLN A 78 5.62 5.70 14.93
N ILE A 79 6.49 6.24 15.78
CA ILE A 79 6.31 6.26 17.24
C ILE A 79 6.27 7.71 17.69
N PRO A 80 5.05 8.28 17.87
CA PRO A 80 4.89 9.61 18.42
C PRO A 80 4.95 9.60 19.95
N ALA A 81 5.25 10.73 20.55
CA ALA A 81 5.10 10.96 21.99
C ALA A 81 3.61 10.91 22.37
N GLU A 82 3.26 10.07 23.36
CA GLU A 82 1.88 10.00 23.91
C GLU A 82 1.63 11.07 24.96
N THR A 83 2.69 11.51 25.67
CA THR A 83 2.63 12.48 26.76
C THR A 83 3.76 13.49 26.61
N GLU A 84 3.54 14.68 27.19
CA GLU A 84 4.59 15.68 27.37
C GLU A 84 5.68 15.12 28.29
N ALA A 85 6.95 15.24 27.88
CA ALA A 85 8.08 14.72 28.66
C ALA A 85 9.42 15.33 28.20
N THR A 86 10.47 15.11 28.97
CA THR A 86 11.86 15.44 28.61
C THR A 86 12.64 14.15 28.34
N VAL A 87 13.41 14.10 27.25
CA VAL A 87 14.25 12.95 26.91
C VAL A 87 15.44 12.88 27.90
N VAL A 88 15.52 11.79 28.64
CA VAL A 88 16.60 11.56 29.64
C VAL A 88 17.73 10.76 29.03
N ARG A 89 17.42 9.76 28.25
CA ARG A 89 18.44 8.84 27.70
C ARG A 89 17.98 8.24 26.37
N ILE A 90 18.89 8.20 25.41
CA ILE A 90 18.76 7.43 24.17
C ILE A 90 19.51 6.12 24.37
N ARG A 91 18.83 4.99 24.13
CA ARG A 91 19.41 3.66 24.36
C ARG A 91 19.90 3.00 23.07
N VAL A 92 19.28 3.34 21.93
CA VAL A 92 19.54 2.74 20.62
C VAL A 92 19.75 3.84 19.59
N LEU A 93 20.74 3.68 18.72
CA LEU A 93 21.04 4.63 17.64
C LEU A 93 20.40 4.18 16.32
N PRO A 94 20.10 5.11 15.41
CA PRO A 94 19.67 4.77 14.05
C PRO A 94 20.63 3.78 13.35
N GLY A 95 20.05 2.87 12.55
CA GLY A 95 20.79 1.77 11.90
C GLY A 95 20.86 0.47 12.72
N THR A 96 20.41 0.47 13.98
CA THR A 96 20.43 -0.72 14.83
C THR A 96 19.18 -1.58 14.62
N GLN A 97 19.36 -2.91 14.61
CA GLN A 97 18.25 -3.87 14.60
C GLN A 97 17.62 -3.94 16.00
N VAL A 98 16.31 -3.89 16.08
CA VAL A 98 15.51 -3.84 17.30
C VAL A 98 14.39 -4.87 17.29
N GLN A 99 14.00 -5.32 18.48
CA GLN A 99 12.82 -6.16 18.69
C GLN A 99 11.65 -5.29 19.19
N ALA A 100 10.42 -5.81 19.12
CA ALA A 100 9.21 -5.06 19.48
C ALA A 100 9.24 -4.48 20.91
N ASP A 101 9.88 -5.15 21.86
CA ASP A 101 9.99 -4.75 23.26
C ASP A 101 11.24 -3.90 23.58
N THR A 102 12.14 -3.74 22.61
CA THR A 102 13.38 -2.96 22.80
C THR A 102 13.06 -1.50 23.13
N ILE A 103 13.60 -0.99 24.23
CA ILE A 103 13.48 0.41 24.63
C ILE A 103 14.43 1.25 23.79
N LEU A 104 13.88 2.17 22.99
CA LEU A 104 14.65 3.08 22.12
C LEU A 104 15.20 4.27 22.90
N LEU A 105 14.34 4.90 23.68
CA LEU A 105 14.67 6.04 24.52
C LEU A 105 13.81 6.07 25.80
N GLU A 106 14.31 6.77 26.79
CA GLU A 106 13.63 7.00 28.06
C GLU A 106 13.36 8.49 28.24
N MET A 107 12.15 8.80 28.63
CA MET A 107 11.70 10.15 28.93
C MET A 107 11.34 10.27 30.42
N SER A 108 11.28 11.46 30.92
CA SER A 108 10.85 11.75 32.30
C SER A 108 9.79 12.85 32.31
N ASN A 109 8.77 12.64 33.11
CA ASN A 109 7.79 13.63 33.51
C ASN A 109 7.33 13.32 34.94
N SER A 110 7.70 14.18 35.90
CA SER A 110 7.37 14.00 37.31
C SER A 110 5.86 14.07 37.58
N GLN A 111 5.11 14.86 36.81
CA GLN A 111 3.65 14.97 36.96
C GLN A 111 2.95 13.68 36.55
N VAL A 112 3.38 13.05 35.45
CA VAL A 112 2.85 11.74 35.00
C VAL A 112 3.16 10.68 36.05
N GLY A 113 4.37 10.67 36.58
CA GLY A 113 4.77 9.74 37.66
C GLY A 113 3.92 9.90 38.92
N GLN A 114 3.72 11.14 39.37
CA GLN A 114 2.89 11.43 40.56
C GLN A 114 1.43 11.06 40.30
N ALA A 115 0.85 11.41 39.14
CA ALA A 115 -0.51 11.07 38.79
C ALA A 115 -0.76 9.55 38.76
N ALA A 116 0.21 8.75 38.33
CA ALA A 116 0.11 7.28 38.35
C ALA A 116 0.11 6.73 39.78
N ILE A 117 0.95 7.27 40.68
CA ILE A 117 0.99 6.89 42.09
C ILE A 117 -0.33 7.27 42.76
N ASP A 118 -0.83 8.49 42.57
CA ASP A 118 -2.08 8.96 43.15
C ASP A 118 -3.28 8.11 42.71
N ALA A 119 -3.37 7.79 41.43
CA ALA A 119 -4.45 6.92 40.92
C ALA A 119 -4.36 5.49 41.49
N GLN A 120 -3.15 4.96 41.68
CA GLN A 120 -2.95 3.66 42.31
C GLN A 120 -3.35 3.66 43.80
N LEU A 121 -3.11 4.76 44.52
CA LEU A 121 -3.53 4.92 45.90
C LEU A 121 -5.07 5.04 46.01
N GLN A 122 -5.69 5.78 45.07
CA GLN A 122 -7.17 5.87 45.00
C GLN A 122 -7.80 4.50 44.75
N LEU A 123 -7.24 3.68 43.86
CA LEU A 123 -7.72 2.31 43.63
C LEU A 123 -7.64 1.48 44.91
N LYS A 124 -6.50 1.51 45.62
CA LYS A 124 -6.31 0.77 46.87
C LYS A 124 -7.32 1.25 47.95
N ALA A 125 -7.59 2.53 48.05
CA ALA A 125 -8.59 3.07 48.98
C ALA A 125 -9.99 2.57 48.61
N ALA A 126 -10.40 2.62 47.36
CA ALA A 126 -11.70 2.12 46.91
C ALA A 126 -11.86 0.60 47.15
N GLU A 127 -10.82 -0.18 46.92
CA GLU A 127 -10.81 -1.62 47.20
C GLU A 127 -10.96 -1.90 48.73
N ALA A 128 -10.31 -1.12 49.58
CA ALA A 128 -10.42 -1.24 51.03
C ALA A 128 -11.82 -0.87 51.54
N GLU A 129 -12.43 0.20 50.98
CA GLU A 129 -13.82 0.59 51.31
C GLU A 129 -14.82 -0.50 50.90
N TYR A 130 -14.67 -1.05 49.69
CA TYR A 130 -15.50 -2.16 49.23
C TYR A 130 -15.42 -3.38 50.17
N GLN A 131 -14.20 -3.78 50.55
CA GLN A 131 -14.01 -4.91 51.46
C GLN A 131 -14.60 -4.63 52.85
N SER A 132 -14.40 -3.45 53.39
CA SER A 132 -14.99 -3.04 54.69
C SER A 132 -16.52 -3.07 54.63
N LEU A 133 -17.13 -2.51 53.60
CA LEU A 133 -18.58 -2.53 53.39
C LEU A 133 -19.10 -3.97 53.25
N ARG A 134 -18.41 -4.80 52.48
CA ARG A 134 -18.78 -6.21 52.29
C ARG A 134 -18.83 -6.95 53.62
N VAL A 135 -17.76 -6.87 54.43
CA VAL A 135 -17.71 -7.54 55.75
C VAL A 135 -18.84 -7.07 56.68
N ARG A 136 -19.13 -5.75 56.73
CA ARG A 136 -20.21 -5.19 57.50
C ARG A 136 -21.58 -5.72 57.04
N LEU A 137 -21.88 -5.68 55.74
CA LEU A 137 -23.16 -6.15 55.20
C LEU A 137 -23.34 -7.66 55.36
N ASP A 138 -22.27 -8.45 55.22
CA ASP A 138 -22.29 -9.89 55.46
C ASP A 138 -22.61 -10.19 56.94
N SER A 139 -22.06 -9.42 57.90
CA SER A 139 -22.36 -9.54 59.34
C SER A 139 -23.82 -9.19 59.63
N ASP A 140 -24.32 -8.09 59.07
CA ASP A 140 -25.71 -7.67 59.22
C ASP A 140 -26.68 -8.71 58.64
N LEU A 141 -26.39 -9.26 57.49
CA LEU A 141 -27.17 -10.33 56.83
C LEU A 141 -27.18 -11.61 57.68
N MET A 142 -26.07 -11.98 58.32
CA MET A 142 -25.96 -13.13 59.21
C MET A 142 -26.86 -12.92 60.49
N THR A 143 -26.83 -11.74 61.03
CA THR A 143 -27.68 -11.40 62.18
C THR A 143 -29.18 -11.51 61.84
N GLN A 144 -29.55 -11.04 60.63
CA GLN A 144 -30.93 -11.16 60.14
C GLN A 144 -31.35 -12.62 59.89
N LYS A 145 -30.46 -13.41 59.30
CA LYS A 145 -30.68 -14.85 59.10
C LYS A 145 -30.90 -15.58 60.40
N ALA A 146 -30.13 -15.26 61.45
CA ALA A 146 -30.31 -15.84 62.78
C ALA A 146 -31.70 -15.50 63.37
N GLY A 147 -32.16 -14.23 63.24
CA GLY A 147 -33.50 -13.82 63.63
C GLY A 147 -34.59 -14.56 62.85
N ALA A 148 -34.46 -14.68 61.53
CA ALA A 148 -35.41 -15.42 60.69
C ALA A 148 -35.45 -16.93 61.04
N ALA A 149 -34.31 -17.52 61.41
CA ALA A 149 -34.23 -18.92 61.83
C ALA A 149 -35.02 -19.14 63.20
N THR A 150 -34.97 -18.19 64.13
CA THR A 150 -35.73 -18.25 65.36
C THR A 150 -37.24 -18.20 65.08
N VAL A 151 -37.70 -17.29 64.23
CA VAL A 151 -39.13 -17.19 63.85
C VAL A 151 -39.58 -18.47 63.12
N ASN A 152 -38.76 -19.06 62.27
CA ASN A 152 -39.07 -20.31 61.62
C ASN A 152 -39.17 -21.51 62.59
N ALA A 153 -38.32 -21.54 63.63
CA ALA A 153 -38.39 -22.55 64.67
C ALA A 153 -39.71 -22.44 65.47
N ASP A 154 -40.09 -21.20 65.90
CA ASP A 154 -41.34 -20.93 66.58
C ASP A 154 -42.58 -21.31 65.76
N TYR A 155 -42.58 -20.94 64.49
CA TYR A 155 -43.60 -21.34 63.51
C TYR A 155 -43.74 -22.87 63.43
N SER A 156 -42.61 -23.57 63.21
CA SER A 156 -42.57 -25.02 63.09
C SER A 156 -43.09 -25.73 64.35
N GLN A 157 -42.80 -25.16 65.54
CA GLN A 157 -43.35 -25.66 66.85
C GLN A 157 -44.85 -25.46 66.93
N ALA A 158 -45.33 -24.24 66.64
CA ALA A 158 -46.74 -23.96 66.70
C ALA A 158 -47.58 -24.76 65.72
N GLN A 159 -47.06 -24.98 64.50
CA GLN A 159 -47.70 -25.82 63.48
C GLN A 159 -47.86 -27.26 63.98
N ARG A 160 -46.78 -27.87 64.53
CA ARG A 160 -46.87 -29.22 65.14
C ARG A 160 -47.83 -29.33 66.24
N GLN A 161 -47.91 -28.28 67.10
CA GLN A 161 -48.91 -28.23 68.25
C GLN A 161 -50.35 -28.18 67.72
N ALA A 162 -50.64 -27.31 66.74
CA ALA A 162 -51.97 -27.18 66.14
C ALA A 162 -52.39 -28.48 65.43
N ASP A 163 -51.45 -29.21 64.73
CA ASP A 163 -51.73 -30.48 64.11
C ASP A 163 -52.05 -31.58 65.15
N THR A 164 -51.31 -31.58 66.27
CA THR A 164 -51.58 -32.52 67.41
C THR A 164 -52.91 -32.21 68.03
N ASP A 165 -53.22 -30.95 68.36
CA ASP A 165 -54.47 -30.53 68.96
C ASP A 165 -55.65 -30.79 68.02
N LYS A 166 -55.50 -30.67 66.71
CA LYS A 166 -56.51 -31.05 65.73
C LYS A 166 -56.85 -32.54 65.82
N ALA A 167 -55.90 -33.42 65.88
CA ALA A 167 -56.11 -34.84 66.04
C ALA A 167 -56.78 -35.21 67.34
N LEU A 168 -56.38 -34.59 68.44
CA LEU A 168 -57.02 -34.79 69.74
C LEU A 168 -58.49 -34.25 69.84
N TYR A 169 -58.77 -33.15 69.15
CA TYR A 169 -60.12 -32.61 69.02
C TYR A 169 -61.02 -33.55 68.22
N GLU A 170 -60.53 -34.08 67.09
CA GLU A 170 -61.28 -35.06 66.31
C GLU A 170 -61.58 -36.36 67.08
N LEU A 171 -60.76 -36.75 68.04
CA LEU A 171 -60.95 -37.84 68.95
C LEU A 171 -61.85 -37.48 70.21
N GLY A 172 -62.28 -36.20 70.31
CA GLY A 172 -63.13 -35.74 71.45
C GLY A 172 -62.37 -35.58 72.73
N VAL A 173 -61.01 -35.55 72.76
CA VAL A 173 -60.19 -35.45 74.01
C VAL A 173 -60.02 -34.03 74.47
N ILE A 174 -60.02 -33.00 73.60
CA ILE A 174 -59.84 -31.59 73.93
C ILE A 174 -61.04 -30.75 73.50
N SER A 175 -61.19 -29.54 74.09
CA SER A 175 -62.26 -28.62 73.74
C SER A 175 -62.00 -27.92 72.39
N GLY A 176 -63.05 -27.55 71.65
CA GLY A 176 -62.96 -26.80 70.41
C GLY A 176 -62.32 -25.41 70.58
N LEU A 177 -62.34 -24.85 71.78
CA LEU A 177 -61.68 -23.57 72.12
C LEU A 177 -60.18 -23.74 72.19
N ALA A 178 -59.68 -24.84 72.78
CA ALA A 178 -58.27 -25.15 72.87
C ALA A 178 -57.65 -25.34 71.41
N TYR A 179 -58.32 -26.12 70.53
CA TYR A 179 -57.92 -26.30 69.16
C TYR A 179 -57.96 -24.95 68.40
N LYS A 180 -58.99 -24.13 68.52
CA LYS A 180 -59.07 -22.82 67.89
C LYS A 180 -57.93 -21.88 68.33
N SER A 181 -57.54 -21.92 69.61
CA SER A 181 -56.41 -21.13 70.12
C SER A 181 -55.10 -21.55 69.55
N SER A 182 -54.78 -22.86 69.53
CA SER A 182 -53.48 -23.36 68.89
C SER A 182 -53.46 -23.11 67.42
N LYS A 183 -54.59 -23.28 66.72
CA LYS A 183 -54.67 -22.95 65.25
C LYS A 183 -54.46 -21.47 65.01
N GLY A 184 -55.13 -20.57 65.80
CA GLY A 184 -54.96 -19.14 65.67
C GLY A 184 -53.46 -18.71 65.85
N LYS A 185 -52.78 -19.37 66.82
CA LYS A 185 -51.35 -19.13 67.04
C LYS A 185 -50.48 -19.61 65.91
N ALA A 186 -50.78 -20.78 65.28
CA ALA A 186 -50.10 -21.29 64.10
C ALA A 186 -50.31 -20.36 62.89
N ASP A 187 -51.56 -19.88 62.68
CA ASP A 187 -51.86 -18.95 61.55
C ASP A 187 -51.12 -17.59 61.71
N GLU A 188 -51.06 -17.06 62.98
CA GLU A 188 -50.26 -15.85 63.26
C GLU A 188 -48.79 -16.04 62.94
N LEU A 189 -48.19 -17.15 63.44
CA LEU A 189 -46.74 -17.41 63.18
C LEU A 189 -46.44 -17.78 61.76
N THR A 190 -47.42 -18.37 61.04
CA THR A 190 -47.25 -18.57 59.53
C THR A 190 -47.08 -17.22 58.84
N THR A 191 -48.02 -16.29 59.15
CA THR A 191 -47.94 -14.95 58.54
C THR A 191 -46.65 -14.23 58.94
N ARG A 192 -46.20 -14.35 60.18
CA ARG A 192 -44.93 -13.75 60.64
C ARG A 192 -43.71 -14.35 59.96
N ASN A 193 -43.68 -15.68 59.82
CA ASN A 193 -42.60 -16.38 59.15
C ASN A 193 -42.49 -15.97 57.63
N ASP A 194 -43.63 -15.86 56.92
CA ASP A 194 -43.70 -15.43 55.53
C ASP A 194 -43.21 -13.98 55.38
N LEU A 195 -43.63 -13.07 56.25
CA LEU A 195 -43.15 -11.69 56.26
C LEU A 195 -41.64 -11.58 56.53
N GLU A 196 -41.12 -12.38 57.49
CA GLU A 196 -39.65 -12.37 57.73
C GLU A 196 -38.85 -12.97 56.57
N GLY A 197 -39.41 -14.01 55.90
CA GLY A 197 -38.84 -14.52 54.67
C GLY A 197 -38.76 -13.47 53.56
N GLN A 198 -39.81 -12.72 53.30
CA GLN A 198 -39.89 -11.62 52.39
C GLN A 198 -38.88 -10.52 52.73
N ARG A 199 -38.80 -10.13 54.01
CA ARG A 199 -37.87 -9.13 54.53
C ARG A 199 -36.42 -9.54 54.28
N LEU A 200 -36.09 -10.80 54.55
CA LEU A 200 -34.75 -11.33 54.27
C LEU A 200 -34.40 -11.29 52.80
N ALA A 201 -35.37 -11.64 51.92
CA ALA A 201 -35.15 -11.58 50.46
C ALA A 201 -34.93 -10.14 49.97
N ILE A 202 -35.70 -9.17 50.47
CA ILE A 202 -35.52 -7.75 50.14
C ILE A 202 -34.16 -7.23 50.62
N ASN A 203 -33.79 -7.55 51.87
CA ASN A 203 -32.50 -7.14 52.42
C ASN A 203 -31.31 -7.74 51.65
N LYS A 204 -31.39 -9.03 51.26
CA LYS A 204 -30.38 -9.67 50.42
C LYS A 204 -30.21 -8.91 49.12
N LYS A 205 -31.30 -8.55 48.43
CA LYS A 205 -31.26 -7.76 47.19
C LYS A 205 -30.70 -6.36 47.42
N ALA A 206 -31.01 -5.71 48.55
CA ALA A 206 -30.44 -4.42 48.91
C ALA A 206 -28.92 -4.49 49.13
N VAL A 207 -28.44 -5.53 49.81
CA VAL A 207 -27.00 -5.80 50.00
C VAL A 207 -26.31 -5.99 48.67
N GLU A 208 -26.86 -6.82 47.78
CA GLU A 208 -26.32 -7.03 46.43
C GLU A 208 -26.23 -5.71 45.63
N THR A 209 -27.28 -4.86 45.71
CA THR A 209 -27.29 -3.56 45.04
C THR A 209 -26.25 -2.59 45.60
N GLN A 210 -26.08 -2.54 46.92
CA GLN A 210 -25.06 -1.69 47.54
C GLN A 210 -23.64 -2.14 47.20
N LEU A 211 -23.39 -3.45 47.21
CA LEU A 211 -22.11 -4.01 46.78
C LEU A 211 -21.80 -3.74 45.30
N ALA A 212 -22.83 -3.87 44.44
CA ALA A 212 -22.67 -3.54 43.01
C ALA A 212 -22.33 -2.06 42.78
N GLN A 213 -22.96 -1.15 43.55
CA GLN A 213 -22.65 0.27 43.48
C GLN A 213 -21.21 0.58 43.92
N GLU A 214 -20.74 -0.04 44.98
CA GLU A 214 -19.38 0.18 45.48
C GLU A 214 -18.34 -0.49 44.55
N GLN A 215 -18.67 -1.67 43.99
CA GLN A 215 -17.86 -2.32 42.99
C GLN A 215 -17.66 -1.41 41.74
N ALA A 216 -18.70 -0.70 41.32
CA ALA A 216 -18.58 0.25 40.20
C ALA A 216 -17.57 1.37 40.47
N LYS A 217 -17.45 1.84 41.73
CA LYS A 217 -16.40 2.82 42.11
C LYS A 217 -15.00 2.22 42.06
N VAL A 218 -14.85 0.97 42.51
CA VAL A 218 -13.56 0.24 42.35
C VAL A 218 -13.19 0.11 40.90
N ASP A 219 -14.11 -0.27 40.02
CA ASP A 219 -13.87 -0.42 38.59
C ASP A 219 -13.53 0.91 37.92
N GLN A 220 -14.15 2.01 38.31
CA GLN A 220 -13.79 3.36 37.88
C GLN A 220 -12.37 3.73 38.31
N ALA A 221 -12.01 3.52 39.57
CA ALA A 221 -10.67 3.79 40.09
C ALA A 221 -9.61 2.90 39.39
N ARG A 222 -9.95 1.63 39.14
CA ARG A 222 -9.08 0.69 38.42
C ARG A 222 -8.81 1.16 36.97
N THR A 223 -9.83 1.60 36.28
CA THR A 223 -9.71 2.14 34.92
C THR A 223 -8.81 3.37 34.90
N LEU A 224 -9.00 4.28 35.88
CA LEU A 224 -8.13 5.47 35.98
C LEU A 224 -6.69 5.10 36.31
N ALA A 225 -6.44 4.18 37.22
CA ALA A 225 -5.11 3.72 37.59
C ALA A 225 -4.41 3.05 36.36
N ALA A 226 -5.12 2.21 35.60
CA ALA A 226 -4.62 1.58 34.40
C ALA A 226 -4.25 2.61 33.31
N LEU A 227 -5.08 3.64 33.12
CA LEU A 227 -4.81 4.74 32.18
C LEU A 227 -3.53 5.50 32.57
N LYS A 228 -3.40 5.87 33.87
CA LYS A 228 -2.24 6.61 34.37
C LYS A 228 -0.96 5.77 34.32
N GLN A 229 -1.06 4.49 34.61
CA GLN A 229 0.06 3.56 34.48
C GLN A 229 0.51 3.43 33.01
N LYS A 230 -0.42 3.33 32.04
CA LYS A 230 -0.12 3.32 30.62
C LYS A 230 0.63 4.60 30.18
N GLN A 231 0.21 5.77 30.67
CA GLN A 231 0.90 7.04 30.42
C GLN A 231 2.33 7.04 31.00
N LEU A 232 2.54 6.46 32.17
CA LEU A 232 3.86 6.30 32.78
C LEU A 232 4.73 5.33 31.98
N ASP A 233 4.16 4.22 31.53
CA ASP A 233 4.89 3.22 30.74
C ASP A 233 5.26 3.77 29.36
N ALA A 234 4.47 4.67 28.78
CA ALA A 234 4.76 5.36 27.52
C ALA A 234 5.99 6.27 27.59
N LEU A 235 6.47 6.63 28.78
CA LEU A 235 7.75 7.34 28.95
C LEU A 235 8.96 6.46 28.61
N ARG A 236 8.78 5.13 28.57
CA ARG A 236 9.77 4.18 28.06
C ARG A 236 9.38 3.79 26.65
N VAL A 237 9.87 4.54 25.70
CA VAL A 237 9.49 4.39 24.28
C VAL A 237 10.08 3.09 23.73
N ARG A 238 9.20 2.18 23.27
CA ARG A 238 9.55 0.89 22.70
C ARG A 238 9.40 0.90 21.19
N ALA A 239 10.13 0.01 20.51
CA ALA A 239 10.07 -0.12 19.05
C ALA A 239 8.68 -0.53 18.52
N GLY A 240 7.95 -1.38 19.26
CA GLY A 240 6.60 -1.84 18.91
C GLY A 240 6.53 -2.87 17.79
N ILE A 241 7.56 -2.95 16.93
CA ILE A 241 7.76 -3.99 15.91
C ILE A 241 9.24 -4.43 15.88
N THR A 242 9.48 -5.65 15.39
CA THR A 242 10.85 -6.10 15.09
C THR A 242 11.28 -5.50 13.75
N GLY A 243 12.47 -4.89 13.69
CA GLY A 243 12.95 -4.24 12.48
C GLY A 243 14.23 -3.46 12.72
N VAL A 244 14.46 -2.44 11.91
CA VAL A 244 15.61 -1.53 12.01
C VAL A 244 15.11 -0.13 12.38
N LEU A 245 15.74 0.49 13.37
CA LEU A 245 15.51 1.89 13.71
C LEU A 245 16.12 2.76 12.61
N VAL A 246 15.26 3.44 11.84
CA VAL A 246 15.70 4.27 10.70
C VAL A 246 15.97 5.70 11.13
N ASP A 247 15.10 6.25 11.97
CA ASP A 247 15.18 7.66 12.37
C ASP A 247 14.84 7.82 13.86
N LEU A 248 15.58 8.72 14.54
CA LEU A 248 15.37 9.12 15.92
C LEU A 248 15.83 10.58 16.07
N PRO A 249 15.01 11.55 15.66
CA PRO A 249 15.39 12.98 15.58
C PRO A 249 15.36 13.68 16.95
N MET A 250 15.73 12.97 18.02
CA MET A 250 15.64 13.45 19.39
C MET A 250 17.06 13.63 20.01
N GLN A 251 17.16 14.58 20.93
CA GLN A 251 18.38 14.83 21.71
C GLN A 251 18.09 14.68 23.20
N VAL A 252 19.09 14.23 23.96
CA VAL A 252 19.00 14.18 25.43
C VAL A 252 18.83 15.60 25.98
N GLY A 253 17.89 15.77 26.91
CA GLY A 253 17.50 17.07 27.45
C GLY A 253 16.39 17.78 26.63
N GLN A 254 16.03 17.30 25.46
CA GLN A 254 14.97 17.87 24.64
C GLN A 254 13.60 17.63 25.27
N HIS A 255 12.80 18.70 25.33
CA HIS A 255 11.40 18.63 25.72
C HIS A 255 10.52 18.29 24.51
N VAL A 256 9.59 17.35 24.67
CA VAL A 256 8.69 16.88 23.62
C VAL A 256 7.23 17.03 24.05
N GLN A 257 6.37 17.37 23.11
CA GLN A 257 4.93 17.45 23.30
C GLN A 257 4.22 16.23 22.69
N PRO A 258 3.00 15.92 23.13
CA PRO A 258 2.19 14.86 22.54
C PRO A 258 2.08 15.03 21.00
N GLY A 259 2.23 13.93 20.27
CA GLY A 259 2.23 13.93 18.80
C GLY A 259 3.58 14.19 18.14
N THR A 260 4.62 14.60 18.90
CA THR A 260 5.98 14.75 18.35
C THR A 260 6.52 13.38 17.93
N MET A 261 7.05 13.27 16.71
CA MET A 261 7.68 12.05 16.20
C MET A 261 8.96 11.75 16.98
N LEU A 262 9.01 10.64 17.67
CA LEU A 262 10.16 10.21 18.47
C LEU A 262 11.08 9.26 17.70
N ALA A 263 10.51 8.31 16.96
CA ALA A 263 11.28 7.30 16.26
C ALA A 263 10.50 6.74 15.07
N LYS A 264 11.23 6.19 14.10
CA LYS A 264 10.69 5.44 12.97
C LYS A 264 11.42 4.10 12.86
N VAL A 265 10.67 3.01 12.98
CA VAL A 265 11.18 1.64 12.83
C VAL A 265 10.59 1.03 11.56
N VAL A 266 11.42 0.32 10.80
CA VAL A 266 11.05 -0.29 9.52
C VAL A 266 11.46 -1.76 9.49
N GLN A 267 10.62 -2.61 8.93
CA GLN A 267 10.93 -4.01 8.64
C GLN A 267 11.56 -4.10 7.24
N PRO A 268 12.87 -4.35 7.11
CA PRO A 268 13.55 -4.33 5.82
C PRO A 268 13.20 -5.49 4.90
N GLU A 269 12.52 -6.52 5.42
CA GLU A 269 12.12 -7.71 4.66
C GLU A 269 10.81 -7.50 3.87
N HIS A 270 10.04 -6.47 4.20
CA HIS A 270 8.75 -6.17 3.58
C HIS A 270 8.84 -4.90 2.73
N LEU A 271 9.38 -5.07 1.52
CA LEU A 271 9.55 -3.98 0.56
C LEU A 271 8.55 -4.12 -0.59
N MET A 272 8.22 -2.99 -1.19
CA MET A 272 7.53 -2.85 -2.47
C MET A 272 8.35 -1.95 -3.38
N ALA A 273 8.14 -2.03 -4.69
CA ALA A 273 8.77 -1.10 -5.63
C ALA A 273 7.76 -0.02 -6.03
N ALA A 274 8.12 1.24 -5.86
CA ALA A 274 7.35 2.38 -6.35
C ALA A 274 7.97 2.85 -7.67
N LEU A 275 7.32 2.54 -8.79
CA LEU A 275 7.78 2.83 -10.14
C LEU A 275 7.15 4.13 -10.64
N LYS A 276 7.93 4.95 -11.34
CA LYS A 276 7.45 6.16 -12.02
C LYS A 276 7.27 5.86 -13.51
N ILE A 277 6.04 5.65 -13.92
CA ILE A 277 5.68 5.35 -15.31
C ILE A 277 5.16 6.63 -15.98
N ALA A 278 5.57 6.90 -17.23
CA ALA A 278 5.06 8.03 -17.98
C ALA A 278 3.53 8.00 -18.09
N GLU A 279 2.85 9.13 -17.91
CA GLU A 279 1.37 9.23 -17.90
C GLU A 279 0.73 8.56 -19.14
N THR A 280 1.35 8.74 -20.30
CA THR A 280 0.85 8.17 -21.56
C THR A 280 0.83 6.66 -21.57
N GLN A 281 1.75 6.01 -20.86
CA GLN A 281 1.90 4.55 -20.75
C GLN A 281 1.15 3.99 -19.52
N ALA A 282 1.03 4.78 -18.46
CA ALA A 282 0.38 4.37 -17.22
C ALA A 282 -1.15 4.14 -17.36
N ARG A 283 -1.76 4.69 -18.41
CA ARG A 283 -3.21 4.51 -18.68
C ARG A 283 -3.62 3.06 -18.89
N ASP A 284 -2.69 2.26 -19.40
CA ASP A 284 -2.94 0.86 -19.74
C ASP A 284 -2.53 -0.10 -18.62
N VAL A 285 -1.85 0.40 -17.57
CA VAL A 285 -1.43 -0.42 -16.43
C VAL A 285 -2.62 -0.74 -15.55
N GLN A 286 -2.81 -2.04 -15.25
CA GLN A 286 -3.91 -2.54 -14.44
C GLN A 286 -3.42 -3.23 -13.17
N PHE A 287 -4.30 -3.30 -12.18
CA PHE A 287 -4.07 -4.07 -10.97
C PHE A 287 -3.85 -5.56 -11.29
N GLY A 288 -2.85 -6.16 -10.67
CA GLY A 288 -2.57 -7.59 -10.79
C GLY A 288 -1.64 -7.98 -11.95
N GLU A 289 -1.23 -7.02 -12.79
CA GLU A 289 -0.27 -7.30 -13.86
C GLU A 289 1.10 -7.72 -13.31
N PRO A 290 1.76 -8.68 -13.99
CA PRO A 290 3.09 -9.12 -13.60
C PRO A 290 4.12 -8.02 -13.89
N ALA A 291 5.10 -7.93 -13.00
CA ALA A 291 6.20 -6.99 -13.13
C ALA A 291 7.54 -7.64 -12.76
N SER A 292 8.60 -7.14 -13.36
CA SER A 292 9.99 -7.52 -13.08
C SER A 292 10.76 -6.29 -12.60
N ILE A 293 11.36 -6.38 -11.42
CA ILE A 293 12.10 -5.29 -10.79
C ILE A 293 13.59 -5.63 -10.80
N ASP A 294 14.35 -4.86 -11.54
CA ASP A 294 15.81 -4.97 -11.60
C ASP A 294 16.43 -4.04 -10.54
N THR A 295 17.12 -4.64 -9.59
CA THR A 295 17.83 -3.95 -8.50
C THR A 295 19.30 -3.71 -8.82
N HIS A 296 19.75 -4.02 -10.04
CA HIS A 296 21.15 -4.05 -10.49
C HIS A 296 22.02 -5.12 -9.79
N ASN A 297 21.46 -5.82 -8.80
CA ASN A 297 22.06 -6.96 -8.11
C ASN A 297 21.24 -8.24 -8.26
N GLY A 298 20.12 -8.17 -8.99
CA GLY A 298 19.20 -9.27 -9.26
C GLY A 298 17.83 -8.77 -9.65
N ILE A 299 17.08 -9.64 -10.33
CA ILE A 299 15.72 -9.36 -10.78
C ILE A 299 14.75 -10.00 -9.80
N ILE A 300 13.76 -9.24 -9.35
CA ILE A 300 12.70 -9.69 -8.44
C ILE A 300 11.38 -9.67 -9.21
N SER A 301 10.63 -10.77 -9.16
CA SER A 301 9.27 -10.80 -9.68
C SER A 301 8.31 -10.09 -8.73
N GLY A 302 7.32 -9.42 -9.30
CA GLY A 302 6.29 -8.72 -8.55
C GLY A 302 4.97 -8.65 -9.31
N THR A 303 3.97 -8.08 -8.66
CA THR A 303 2.65 -7.80 -9.25
C THR A 303 2.23 -6.39 -8.92
N VAL A 304 1.58 -5.72 -9.88
CA VAL A 304 1.03 -4.37 -9.67
C VAL A 304 -0.04 -4.43 -8.58
N MET A 305 0.20 -3.69 -7.49
CA MET A 305 -0.70 -3.61 -6.35
C MET A 305 -1.58 -2.35 -6.39
N ARG A 306 -1.04 -1.25 -6.90
CA ARG A 306 -1.74 0.03 -6.95
C ARG A 306 -1.18 0.91 -8.05
N VAL A 307 -2.07 1.63 -8.72
CA VAL A 307 -1.73 2.73 -9.63
C VAL A 307 -2.23 4.02 -8.99
N ASP A 308 -1.35 4.97 -8.74
CA ASP A 308 -1.73 6.26 -8.14
C ASP A 308 -2.55 7.06 -9.16
N PRO A 309 -3.76 7.56 -8.81
CA PRO A 309 -4.54 8.39 -9.72
C PRO A 309 -3.93 9.78 -9.98
N ALA A 310 -2.96 10.21 -9.15
CA ALA A 310 -2.33 11.51 -9.26
C ALA A 310 -1.12 11.48 -10.20
N VAL A 311 -1.11 12.41 -11.17
CA VAL A 311 0.05 12.64 -12.05
C VAL A 311 1.00 13.63 -11.40
N GLN A 312 2.26 13.27 -11.24
CA GLN A 312 3.30 14.11 -10.71
C GLN A 312 4.45 14.24 -11.72
N ASN A 313 4.73 15.47 -12.18
CA ASN A 313 5.80 15.74 -13.16
C ASN A 313 5.69 14.88 -14.45
N GLY A 314 4.47 14.64 -14.94
CA GLY A 314 4.22 13.83 -16.15
C GLY A 314 4.37 12.32 -15.95
N THR A 315 4.49 11.86 -14.70
CA THR A 315 4.56 10.44 -14.35
C THR A 315 3.47 10.06 -13.35
N VAL A 316 3.08 8.80 -13.38
CA VAL A 316 2.17 8.14 -12.43
C VAL A 316 2.98 7.16 -11.60
N THR A 317 2.76 7.14 -10.30
CA THR A 317 3.39 6.16 -9.42
C THR A 317 2.63 4.84 -9.45
N VAL A 318 3.33 3.77 -9.75
CA VAL A 318 2.80 2.40 -9.73
C VAL A 318 3.51 1.61 -8.66
N ASP A 319 2.75 1.16 -7.67
CA ASP A 319 3.26 0.34 -6.57
C ASP A 319 3.19 -1.13 -6.97
N VAL A 320 4.33 -1.81 -6.90
CA VAL A 320 4.50 -3.22 -7.22
C VAL A 320 4.84 -3.99 -5.95
N LYS A 321 4.00 -4.96 -5.61
CA LYS A 321 4.26 -5.93 -4.54
C LYS A 321 5.30 -6.93 -5.02
N LEU A 322 6.40 -7.07 -4.29
CA LEU A 322 7.43 -8.06 -4.58
C LEU A 322 6.98 -9.45 -4.11
N THR A 323 7.15 -10.44 -4.97
CA THR A 323 6.74 -11.84 -4.71
C THR A 323 7.93 -12.80 -4.67
N GLY A 324 9.11 -12.37 -5.12
CA GLY A 324 10.35 -13.13 -5.08
C GLY A 324 11.22 -12.79 -3.87
N ASP A 325 12.25 -13.59 -3.64
CA ASP A 325 13.24 -13.35 -2.59
C ASP A 325 14.03 -12.06 -2.88
N LEU A 326 14.26 -11.29 -1.83
CA LEU A 326 15.03 -10.05 -1.94
C LEU A 326 16.52 -10.37 -2.14
N PRO A 327 17.16 -9.84 -3.19
CA PRO A 327 18.60 -10.04 -3.39
C PRO A 327 19.41 -9.37 -2.29
N ARG A 328 20.64 -9.81 -2.11
CA ARG A 328 21.56 -9.23 -1.14
C ARG A 328 21.75 -7.74 -1.39
N GLY A 329 21.57 -6.92 -0.36
CA GLY A 329 21.70 -5.47 -0.46
C GLY A 329 20.39 -4.72 -0.79
N ALA A 330 19.26 -5.41 -0.96
CA ALA A 330 17.95 -4.76 -1.02
C ALA A 330 17.68 -4.02 0.29
N ARG A 331 17.38 -2.73 0.16
CA ARG A 331 17.13 -1.83 1.30
C ARG A 331 16.16 -0.73 0.89
N PRO A 332 15.48 -0.09 1.83
CA PRO A 332 14.70 1.10 1.54
C PRO A 332 15.50 2.14 0.74
N ASP A 333 14.82 2.85 -0.15
CA ASP A 333 15.36 3.89 -1.04
C ASP A 333 16.40 3.43 -2.07
N LEU A 334 16.59 2.10 -2.24
CA LEU A 334 17.41 1.58 -3.35
C LEU A 334 16.71 1.89 -4.68
N SER A 335 17.43 2.55 -5.59
CA SER A 335 16.96 2.80 -6.95
C SER A 335 16.85 1.49 -7.73
N VAL A 336 15.78 1.33 -8.46
CA VAL A 336 15.46 0.14 -9.25
C VAL A 336 14.87 0.52 -10.60
N ASP A 337 14.98 -0.37 -11.56
CA ASP A 337 14.26 -0.29 -12.83
C ASP A 337 13.14 -1.34 -12.85
N GLY A 338 11.90 -0.90 -13.07
CA GLY A 338 10.75 -1.80 -13.16
C GLY A 338 10.26 -1.95 -14.59
N THR A 339 9.91 -3.16 -14.98
CA THR A 339 9.21 -3.48 -16.22
C THR A 339 7.90 -4.16 -15.89
N ILE A 340 6.78 -3.66 -16.41
CA ILE A 340 5.44 -4.19 -16.21
C ILE A 340 4.97 -4.80 -17.53
N ASP A 341 4.47 -6.02 -17.48
CA ASP A 341 3.91 -6.74 -18.62
C ASP A 341 2.43 -6.42 -18.73
N LEU A 342 2.01 -5.67 -19.79
CA LEU A 342 0.64 -5.23 -19.97
C LEU A 342 -0.22 -6.30 -20.66
N GLU A 343 0.12 -6.60 -21.90
CA GLU A 343 -0.63 -7.52 -22.74
C GLU A 343 0.25 -8.29 -23.70
N ARG A 344 -0.21 -9.44 -24.11
CA ARG A 344 0.41 -10.23 -25.15
C ARG A 344 -0.42 -10.14 -26.43
N LEU A 345 0.18 -9.56 -27.47
CA LEU A 345 -0.43 -9.47 -28.80
C LEU A 345 0.00 -10.69 -29.62
N ASP A 346 -0.93 -11.59 -29.94
CA ASP A 346 -0.63 -12.79 -30.69
C ASP A 346 -0.79 -12.57 -32.19
N ASN A 347 0.11 -13.21 -32.99
CA ASN A 347 0.12 -13.18 -34.44
C ASN A 347 0.16 -11.77 -35.08
N VAL A 348 0.95 -10.88 -34.51
CA VAL A 348 1.17 -9.52 -35.06
C VAL A 348 2.50 -9.42 -35.79
N LEU A 349 2.56 -8.50 -36.77
CA LEU A 349 3.84 -8.08 -37.35
C LEU A 349 4.47 -7.08 -36.39
N TYR A 350 5.76 -7.29 -36.10
CA TYR A 350 6.51 -6.39 -35.23
C TYR A 350 7.98 -6.34 -35.62
N VAL A 351 8.64 -5.29 -35.23
CA VAL A 351 10.08 -5.08 -35.41
C VAL A 351 10.64 -4.40 -34.14
N GLY A 352 11.95 -4.38 -33.99
CA GLY A 352 12.62 -3.60 -32.96
C GLY A 352 12.16 -2.14 -32.96
N ARG A 353 12.13 -1.53 -31.79
CA ARG A 353 11.64 -0.15 -31.62
C ARG A 353 12.59 0.83 -32.33
N PRO A 354 12.12 1.64 -33.29
CA PRO A 354 12.94 2.66 -33.95
C PRO A 354 13.25 3.81 -32.97
N ALA A 355 14.31 4.56 -33.27
CA ALA A 355 14.73 5.69 -32.45
C ALA A 355 13.70 6.84 -32.39
N PHE A 356 12.75 6.87 -33.31
CA PHE A 356 11.68 7.88 -33.39
C PHE A 356 10.35 7.24 -33.78
N GLY A 357 9.26 7.93 -33.47
CA GLY A 357 7.89 7.48 -33.75
C GLY A 357 7.08 7.43 -32.48
N GLN A 358 5.78 7.59 -32.62
CA GLN A 358 4.81 7.47 -31.54
C GLN A 358 3.84 6.33 -31.83
N GLU A 359 3.28 5.77 -30.81
CA GLU A 359 2.23 4.75 -30.91
C GLU A 359 1.06 5.23 -31.79
N ASN A 360 0.54 4.34 -32.64
CA ASN A 360 -0.57 4.61 -33.55
C ASN A 360 -0.36 5.77 -34.54
N SER A 361 0.89 6.00 -34.96
CA SER A 361 1.26 7.04 -35.92
C SER A 361 1.74 6.45 -37.26
N THR A 362 1.90 7.33 -38.23
CA THR A 362 2.57 6.97 -39.49
C THR A 362 3.98 7.55 -39.50
N ILE A 363 4.98 6.68 -39.60
CA ILE A 363 6.39 7.04 -39.67
C ILE A 363 6.99 6.54 -40.95
N SER A 364 8.17 7.02 -41.35
CA SER A 364 8.90 6.50 -42.50
C SER A 364 10.18 5.83 -42.03
N LEU A 365 10.36 4.58 -42.40
CA LEU A 365 11.61 3.86 -42.17
C LEU A 365 12.28 3.52 -43.51
N PHE A 366 13.60 3.30 -43.49
CA PHE A 366 14.36 2.81 -44.64
C PHE A 366 14.33 1.29 -44.61
N ARG A 367 13.72 0.67 -45.66
CA ARG A 367 13.73 -0.78 -45.87
C ARG A 367 14.88 -1.14 -46.79
N LEU A 368 15.71 -2.07 -46.38
CA LEU A 368 16.78 -2.61 -47.18
C LEU A 368 16.21 -3.34 -48.39
N GLU A 369 16.83 -3.11 -49.56
CA GLU A 369 16.55 -3.91 -50.76
C GLU A 369 17.28 -5.26 -50.72
N THR A 370 16.90 -6.19 -51.60
CA THR A 370 17.37 -7.58 -51.59
C THR A 370 18.88 -7.72 -51.76
N ASP A 371 19.53 -6.70 -52.32
CA ASP A 371 20.98 -6.65 -52.50
C ASP A 371 21.74 -6.22 -51.20
N GLY A 372 21.01 -5.72 -50.21
CA GLY A 372 21.55 -5.25 -48.93
C GLY A 372 22.46 -4.00 -49.03
N LYS A 373 22.55 -3.38 -50.23
CA LYS A 373 23.36 -2.19 -50.45
C LYS A 373 22.58 -0.90 -50.56
N GLU A 374 21.31 -1.00 -50.95
CA GLU A 374 20.42 0.14 -51.04
C GLU A 374 19.25 -0.02 -50.03
N ALA A 375 18.76 1.10 -49.51
CA ALA A 375 17.57 1.12 -48.71
C ALA A 375 16.60 2.19 -49.23
N ALA A 376 15.33 1.80 -49.37
CA ALA A 376 14.25 2.65 -49.83
C ALA A 376 13.39 3.12 -48.66
N ARG A 377 13.01 4.39 -48.70
CA ARG A 377 12.10 4.98 -47.67
C ARG A 377 10.70 4.48 -47.89
N VAL A 378 10.11 3.88 -46.87
CA VAL A 378 8.74 3.34 -46.88
C VAL A 378 7.93 3.98 -45.76
N PRO A 379 6.78 4.57 -46.07
CA PRO A 379 5.83 5.00 -45.02
C PRO A 379 5.19 3.75 -44.40
N ILE A 380 5.22 3.67 -43.08
CA ILE A 380 4.66 2.56 -42.30
C ILE A 380 3.69 3.09 -41.27
N LYS A 381 2.57 2.37 -41.08
CA LYS A 381 1.66 2.64 -40.01
C LYS A 381 1.99 1.74 -38.84
N VAL A 382 2.44 2.35 -37.78
CA VAL A 382 2.80 1.63 -36.56
C VAL A 382 1.60 1.55 -35.60
N GLY A 383 1.53 0.49 -34.84
CA GLY A 383 0.51 0.23 -33.85
C GLY A 383 1.04 0.45 -32.42
N ARG A 384 0.79 -0.52 -31.57
CA ARG A 384 1.20 -0.49 -30.17
C ARG A 384 2.70 -0.64 -30.01
N GLU A 385 3.26 0.11 -29.08
CA GLU A 385 4.68 0.05 -28.76
C GLU A 385 4.96 -0.70 -27.46
N SER A 386 6.12 -1.29 -27.36
CA SER A 386 6.70 -1.92 -26.21
C SER A 386 8.09 -1.32 -25.92
N VAL A 387 8.73 -1.73 -24.83
CA VAL A 387 10.08 -1.29 -24.45
C VAL A 387 11.07 -1.47 -25.62
N ASN A 388 11.07 -2.65 -26.27
CA ASN A 388 12.07 -3.05 -27.27
C ASN A 388 11.49 -3.27 -28.66
N SER A 389 10.19 -3.18 -28.89
CA SER A 389 9.54 -3.51 -30.16
C SER A 389 8.33 -2.63 -30.43
N ILE A 390 7.94 -2.56 -31.70
CA ILE A 390 6.76 -1.83 -32.15
C ILE A 390 5.97 -2.70 -33.14
N GLN A 391 4.64 -2.68 -33.02
CA GLN A 391 3.72 -3.34 -33.91
C GLN A 391 3.64 -2.61 -35.25
N ILE A 392 3.51 -3.35 -36.32
CA ILE A 392 3.33 -2.82 -37.67
C ILE A 392 1.95 -3.21 -38.17
N PHE A 393 1.16 -2.23 -38.62
CA PHE A 393 -0.14 -2.46 -39.26
C PHE A 393 -0.01 -2.54 -40.77
N GLU A 394 0.72 -1.59 -41.39
CA GLU A 394 0.81 -1.45 -42.85
C GLU A 394 2.21 -0.97 -43.27
N GLY A 395 2.60 -1.29 -44.52
CA GLY A 395 3.80 -0.77 -45.15
C GLY A 395 4.99 -1.72 -45.18
N LEU A 396 5.00 -2.79 -44.38
CA LEU A 396 6.07 -3.81 -44.35
C LEU A 396 5.47 -5.22 -44.32
N HIS A 397 6.30 -6.19 -44.77
CA HIS A 397 5.99 -7.61 -44.78
C HIS A 397 6.96 -8.39 -43.88
N GLU A 398 6.53 -9.57 -43.49
CA GLU A 398 7.42 -10.50 -42.78
C GLU A 398 8.69 -10.78 -43.55
N GLY A 399 9.84 -10.67 -42.92
CA GLY A 399 11.15 -10.85 -43.53
C GLY A 399 11.78 -9.56 -44.05
N ASP A 400 11.06 -8.44 -44.16
CA ASP A 400 11.65 -7.16 -44.53
C ASP A 400 12.68 -6.73 -43.48
N THR A 401 13.84 -6.23 -43.91
CA THR A 401 14.85 -5.66 -43.02
C THR A 401 14.76 -4.14 -43.06
N VAL A 402 14.66 -3.49 -41.90
CA VAL A 402 14.52 -2.04 -41.78
C VAL A 402 15.57 -1.43 -40.86
N ILE A 403 15.90 -0.16 -41.13
CA ILE A 403 16.83 0.63 -40.33
C ILE A 403 16.07 1.28 -39.19
N LEU A 404 16.51 1.06 -37.94
CA LEU A 404 15.88 1.55 -36.70
C LEU A 404 16.59 2.80 -36.14
N SER A 405 17.83 3.06 -36.57
CA SER A 405 18.61 4.23 -36.14
C SER A 405 17.96 5.53 -36.62
N ASP A 406 18.30 6.64 -35.95
CA ASP A 406 17.86 7.96 -36.35
C ASP A 406 18.41 8.36 -37.71
N MET A 407 17.52 8.41 -38.71
CA MET A 407 17.82 8.76 -40.09
C MET A 407 17.31 10.15 -40.48
N SER A 408 17.03 11.04 -39.53
CA SER A 408 16.46 12.38 -39.73
C SER A 408 17.31 13.25 -40.69
N ARG A 409 18.61 13.01 -40.75
CA ARG A 409 19.52 13.71 -41.70
C ARG A 409 19.19 13.43 -43.17
N TRP A 410 18.54 12.30 -43.48
CA TRP A 410 18.19 11.84 -44.82
C TRP A 410 16.68 11.87 -45.10
N ASP A 411 15.92 12.59 -44.29
CA ASP A 411 14.45 12.69 -44.43
C ASP A 411 13.98 13.22 -45.78
N LYS A 412 14.83 13.94 -46.50
CA LYS A 412 14.54 14.48 -47.82
C LYS A 412 14.90 13.55 -48.98
N THR A 413 15.44 12.37 -48.70
CA THR A 413 15.90 11.41 -49.72
C THR A 413 15.01 10.16 -49.68
N ASP A 414 14.63 9.69 -50.90
CA ASP A 414 13.81 8.48 -51.05
C ASP A 414 14.63 7.20 -50.97
N ARG A 415 15.95 7.30 -51.20
CA ARG A 415 16.88 6.16 -51.18
C ARG A 415 18.20 6.58 -50.57
N ILE A 416 18.84 5.65 -49.90
CA ILE A 416 20.18 5.74 -49.36
C ILE A 416 20.98 4.50 -49.75
N ARG A 417 22.29 4.62 -49.83
CA ARG A 417 23.21 3.52 -50.08
C ARG A 417 24.02 3.23 -48.83
N LEU A 418 24.16 1.98 -48.52
CA LEU A 418 24.97 1.51 -47.40
C LEU A 418 26.34 1.08 -47.90
N ASP A 419 27.39 1.74 -47.45
CA ASP A 419 28.79 1.44 -47.79
C ASP A 419 29.51 0.76 -46.63
#